data_c4c6abbb525e0923ae1a53ededbaca46
#
_entry.id   c4c6abbb525e0923ae1a53ededbaca46
#
_cell.length_a   1.000
_cell.length_b   1.000
_cell.length_c   1.000
_cell.angle_alpha   90.00
_cell.angle_beta   90.00
_cell.angle_gamma   90.00
#
_symmetry.space_group_name_H-M   'P 1'
#
loop_
_entity.id
_entity.type
_entity.pdbx_description
1 polymer ?
#
loop_
_entity_poly.entity_id
_entity_poly.type
_entity_poly.pdbx_seq_one_letter_code
_entity_poly.pdbx_strand_id
1 'polypeptide(L)'
;MKFRFIFFFSFLIAEKADLVIQNAYVWTVDLSKPKAEAVAVRNNKIIFVGSNKAVQKYIDGNTNIIDAHGKLVLPGFNDNHVHFESTCRIVTGLNLLDVHQEKPFISRIRDVHERFTPGVWITGGLWSAYQAWESSSIGEEGRKAKINFFKPQRKMVDSFTAERPIFIQRFDRKMFFANSKALAIAGITKDRADPPNIHVERDKKGNPTGILTGSSVQKYFNNIIPPRSWEQRVWESEAVLKHCARFGVTSLSDMSDARQREIFYYLHNENKLTVRIHSRGYLDQWEKMSELGIKIGSGDSMIRLGTVKAWIDGIMGNSTARFYKAYSHNSDEFGIWRKIMFPWRSQDGGRDLQSNLEYLAIKADSAGIQLSVHAIGDAANGYLLDMMDRLNEHNGVKNRRFRLVHAQVIRPDDFKRFNNMSIIAEVQPYHCTDDMRWMEERIGHERSKGAYAFRSLWDSGAVVSFGSDSPGTNASRYPLNPMLGLYAAVTRQTLDGKPADGWFPDEKLSVEEAIQAYTLNSAYASFEENIKGSITEGKLADLVILSDNLLEIDPSKIKDVEVKTTIFNGTVIYQQ
;
A
#
# COMPACT_ATOMS: atom_id res chain seq x y z
N MET A 1 45.74 -33.68 49.19
CA MET A 1 44.50 -32.87 49.06
C MET A 1 43.91 -33.11 47.65
N LYS A 2 42.84 -33.92 47.52
CA LYS A 2 42.23 -34.28 46.26
C LYS A 2 41.08 -33.29 46.04
N PHE A 3 41.22 -32.35 45.11
CA PHE A 3 40.14 -31.48 44.67
C PHE A 3 39.17 -32.28 43.78
N ARG A 4 37.94 -32.49 44.25
CA ARG A 4 36.81 -32.99 43.43
C ARG A 4 36.18 -31.80 42.74
N PHE A 5 36.35 -31.71 41.40
CA PHE A 5 35.56 -30.82 40.54
C PHE A 5 34.14 -31.39 40.43
N ILE A 6 33.19 -30.70 41.02
CA ILE A 6 31.75 -30.97 40.82
C ILE A 6 31.33 -30.17 39.59
N PHE A 7 31.11 -30.87 38.48
CA PHE A 7 30.47 -30.29 37.30
C PHE A 7 28.97 -30.16 37.60
N PHE A 8 28.50 -28.92 37.80
CA PHE A 8 27.07 -28.64 37.78
C PHE A 8 26.62 -28.65 36.32
N PHE A 9 26.00 -29.73 35.89
CA PHE A 9 25.17 -29.73 34.69
C PHE A 9 23.88 -28.99 35.02
N SER A 10 23.80 -27.72 34.68
CA SER A 10 22.54 -26.99 34.60
C SER A 10 21.75 -27.61 33.45
N PHE A 11 20.81 -28.48 33.74
CA PHE A 11 19.76 -28.82 32.81
C PHE A 11 18.96 -27.53 32.55
N LEU A 12 19.24 -26.82 31.46
CA LEU A 12 18.35 -25.81 30.91
C LEU A 12 17.04 -26.52 30.56
N ILE A 13 16.06 -26.49 31.48
CA ILE A 13 14.70 -26.91 31.19
C ILE A 13 14.23 -25.97 30.09
N ALA A 14 13.89 -26.52 28.92
CA ALA A 14 13.39 -25.73 27.82
C ALA A 14 12.13 -24.97 28.27
N GLU A 15 12.14 -23.67 28.05
CA GLU A 15 11.02 -22.80 28.38
C GLU A 15 9.80 -23.22 27.55
N LYS A 16 8.62 -23.40 28.19
CA LYS A 16 7.42 -23.91 27.51
C LYS A 16 6.82 -22.85 26.63
N ALA A 17 6.25 -23.26 25.52
CA ALA A 17 5.62 -22.39 24.54
C ALA A 17 4.14 -22.13 24.85
N ASP A 18 3.66 -20.93 24.52
CA ASP A 18 2.23 -20.62 24.56
C ASP A 18 1.53 -21.15 23.30
N LEU A 19 2.27 -21.16 22.17
CA LEU A 19 1.78 -21.61 20.87
C LEU A 19 2.87 -22.43 20.16
N VAL A 20 2.47 -23.56 19.58
CA VAL A 20 3.31 -24.37 18.69
C VAL A 20 2.58 -24.59 17.37
N ILE A 21 3.25 -24.30 16.26
CA ILE A 21 2.84 -24.71 14.92
C ILE A 21 3.68 -25.93 14.58
N GLN A 22 3.05 -27.04 14.20
CA GLN A 22 3.73 -28.28 13.80
C GLN A 22 3.18 -28.85 12.51
N ASN A 23 3.85 -29.85 11.96
CA ASN A 23 3.49 -30.47 10.67
C ASN A 23 3.35 -29.44 9.56
N ALA A 24 4.27 -28.45 9.52
CA ALA A 24 4.26 -27.34 8.60
C ALA A 24 5.36 -27.47 7.55
N TYR A 25 5.15 -26.85 6.40
CA TYR A 25 6.24 -26.45 5.51
C TYR A 25 6.61 -25.01 5.87
N VAL A 26 7.60 -24.83 6.76
CA VAL A 26 8.02 -23.50 7.19
C VAL A 26 9.09 -22.98 6.25
N TRP A 27 8.77 -21.91 5.47
CA TRP A 27 9.75 -21.14 4.73
C TRP A 27 10.15 -19.92 5.55
N THR A 28 11.34 -19.96 6.11
CA THR A 28 11.75 -19.03 7.18
C THR A 28 12.15 -17.65 6.68
N VAL A 29 12.54 -17.50 5.42
CA VAL A 29 13.21 -16.31 4.88
C VAL A 29 14.51 -15.99 5.63
N ASP A 30 15.12 -17.00 6.23
CA ASP A 30 16.44 -16.97 6.86
C ASP A 30 17.37 -17.89 6.07
N LEU A 31 18.35 -17.30 5.36
CA LEU A 31 19.26 -18.07 4.51
C LEU A 31 20.10 -19.11 5.27
N SER A 32 20.30 -18.91 6.57
CA SER A 32 21.04 -19.87 7.41
C SER A 32 20.22 -21.13 7.76
N LYS A 33 18.90 -21.02 7.74
CA LYS A 33 17.97 -22.12 8.02
C LYS A 33 16.68 -21.93 7.19
N PRO A 34 16.72 -22.09 5.87
CA PRO A 34 15.62 -21.68 4.98
C PRO A 34 14.32 -22.48 5.17
N LYS A 35 14.41 -23.70 5.73
CA LYS A 35 13.26 -24.59 5.91
C LYS A 35 13.21 -25.16 7.32
N ALA A 36 11.98 -25.36 7.83
CA ALA A 36 11.69 -26.05 9.07
C ALA A 36 10.33 -26.76 8.98
N GLU A 37 9.96 -27.53 10.03
CA GLU A 37 8.70 -28.26 10.12
C GLU A 37 7.80 -27.74 11.24
N ALA A 38 8.40 -26.98 12.20
CA ALA A 38 7.70 -26.49 13.38
C ALA A 38 8.30 -25.18 13.89
N VAL A 39 7.43 -24.40 14.55
CA VAL A 39 7.77 -23.15 15.24
C VAL A 39 7.15 -23.15 16.63
N ALA A 40 7.92 -22.79 17.67
CA ALA A 40 7.38 -22.57 19.00
C ALA A 40 7.46 -21.06 19.35
N VAL A 41 6.41 -20.56 19.96
CA VAL A 41 6.23 -19.16 20.34
C VAL A 41 5.95 -19.06 21.83
N ARG A 42 6.59 -18.09 22.49
CA ARG A 42 6.29 -17.70 23.86
C ARG A 42 6.13 -16.19 23.97
N ASN A 43 5.06 -15.76 24.61
CA ASN A 43 4.64 -14.36 24.59
C ASN A 43 4.52 -13.90 23.14
N ASN A 44 5.33 -12.93 22.75
CA ASN A 44 5.35 -12.42 21.38
C ASN A 44 6.61 -12.82 20.57
N LYS A 45 7.39 -13.79 21.07
CA LYS A 45 8.68 -14.17 20.48
C LYS A 45 8.71 -15.60 19.98
N ILE A 46 9.38 -15.80 18.86
CA ILE A 46 9.77 -17.12 18.37
C ILE A 46 10.89 -17.64 19.27
N ILE A 47 10.68 -18.77 19.95
CA ILE A 47 11.66 -19.39 20.84
C ILE A 47 12.30 -20.65 20.26
N PHE A 48 11.73 -21.18 19.18
CA PHE A 48 12.28 -22.35 18.48
C PHE A 48 11.79 -22.39 17.03
N VAL A 49 12.70 -22.80 16.13
CA VAL A 49 12.42 -23.12 14.74
C VAL A 49 13.16 -24.41 14.40
N GLY A 50 12.46 -25.47 13.95
CA GLY A 50 13.14 -26.73 13.65
C GLY A 50 12.21 -27.88 13.28
N SER A 51 12.56 -29.11 13.67
CA SER A 51 11.78 -30.30 13.33
C SER A 51 10.60 -30.54 14.28
N ASN A 52 9.57 -31.26 13.79
CA ASN A 52 8.42 -31.72 14.58
C ASN A 52 8.86 -32.55 15.82
N LYS A 53 9.93 -33.31 15.70
CA LYS A 53 10.49 -34.10 16.83
C LYS A 53 11.09 -33.18 17.90
N ALA A 54 11.83 -32.16 17.50
CA ALA A 54 12.54 -31.29 18.43
C ALA A 54 11.62 -30.28 19.13
N VAL A 55 10.49 -29.88 18.52
CA VAL A 55 9.55 -28.95 19.12
C VAL A 55 8.82 -29.53 20.34
N GLN A 56 8.71 -30.84 20.44
CA GLN A 56 7.96 -31.52 21.52
C GLN A 56 8.42 -31.14 22.94
N LYS A 57 9.70 -30.80 23.10
CA LYS A 57 10.24 -30.35 24.40
C LYS A 57 9.68 -29.02 24.89
N TYR A 58 9.08 -28.21 23.97
CA TYR A 58 8.45 -26.93 24.29
C TYR A 58 6.95 -27.02 24.57
N ILE A 59 6.35 -28.20 24.39
CA ILE A 59 4.92 -28.45 24.60
C ILE A 59 4.66 -28.88 26.04
N ASP A 60 3.58 -28.37 26.63
CA ASP A 60 2.97 -28.87 27.86
C ASP A 60 1.42 -28.79 27.78
N GLY A 61 0.74 -29.00 28.91
CA GLY A 61 -0.72 -29.02 28.98
C GLY A 61 -1.41 -27.67 28.68
N ASN A 62 -0.66 -26.56 28.67
CA ASN A 62 -1.17 -25.21 28.42
C ASN A 62 -0.81 -24.69 27.03
N THR A 63 0.03 -25.42 26.30
CA THR A 63 0.47 -25.02 24.97
C THR A 63 -0.66 -25.16 23.94
N ASN A 64 -1.02 -24.09 23.27
CA ASN A 64 -1.90 -24.15 22.11
C ASN A 64 -1.15 -24.75 20.91
N ILE A 65 -1.72 -25.76 20.26
CA ILE A 65 -1.08 -26.47 19.14
C ILE A 65 -1.89 -26.24 17.88
N ILE A 66 -1.23 -25.72 16.83
CA ILE A 66 -1.76 -25.63 15.48
C ILE A 66 -1.08 -26.71 14.63
N ASP A 67 -1.86 -27.67 14.15
CA ASP A 67 -1.42 -28.59 13.10
C ASP A 67 -1.60 -27.93 11.73
N ALA A 68 -0.50 -27.65 11.06
CA ALA A 68 -0.55 -27.01 9.76
C ALA A 68 -0.86 -27.97 8.58
N HIS A 69 -0.91 -29.30 8.85
CA HIS A 69 -1.20 -30.32 7.82
C HIS A 69 -0.40 -30.17 6.53
N GLY A 70 0.89 -29.89 6.63
CA GLY A 70 1.80 -29.70 5.50
C GLY A 70 1.70 -28.32 4.81
N LYS A 71 0.85 -27.42 5.29
CA LYS A 71 0.67 -26.08 4.70
C LYS A 71 1.89 -25.20 4.88
N LEU A 72 2.02 -24.23 3.94
CA LEU A 72 3.10 -23.25 3.97
C LEU A 72 2.90 -22.25 5.12
N VAL A 73 3.96 -22.11 5.92
CA VAL A 73 4.08 -21.09 6.98
C VAL A 73 5.15 -20.08 6.57
N LEU A 74 4.76 -18.79 6.55
CA LEU A 74 5.63 -17.68 6.21
C LEU A 74 5.69 -16.65 7.36
N PRO A 75 6.71 -15.75 7.37
CA PRO A 75 6.60 -14.51 8.13
C PRO A 75 5.36 -13.74 7.68
N GLY A 76 4.73 -13.02 8.60
CA GLY A 76 3.62 -12.12 8.25
C GLY A 76 4.06 -11.08 7.20
N PHE A 77 3.17 -10.78 6.27
CA PHE A 77 3.45 -9.82 5.20
C PHE A 77 3.62 -8.41 5.76
N ASN A 78 4.61 -7.71 5.21
CA ASN A 78 4.92 -6.33 5.55
C ASN A 78 4.68 -5.46 4.32
N ASP A 79 3.51 -4.81 4.25
CA ASP A 79 3.18 -3.90 3.16
C ASP A 79 3.91 -2.56 3.33
N ASN A 80 4.88 -2.34 2.46
CA ASN A 80 5.84 -1.25 2.63
C ASN A 80 5.34 0.12 2.15
N HIS A 81 4.10 0.22 1.64
CA HIS A 81 3.53 1.47 1.14
C HIS A 81 2.01 1.48 1.19
N VAL A 82 1.44 2.17 2.16
CA VAL A 82 -0.01 2.25 2.37
C VAL A 82 -0.46 3.67 2.70
N HIS A 83 -1.61 4.05 2.17
CA HIS A 83 -2.39 5.20 2.61
C HIS A 83 -3.58 4.71 3.45
N PHE A 84 -3.33 4.39 4.72
CA PHE A 84 -4.28 3.68 5.58
C PHE A 84 -5.63 4.40 5.69
N GLU A 85 -5.63 5.73 5.90
CA GLU A 85 -6.86 6.51 5.96
C GLU A 85 -7.69 6.41 4.67
N SER A 86 -7.02 6.44 3.51
CA SER A 86 -7.68 6.26 2.21
C SER A 86 -8.18 4.83 2.01
N THR A 87 -7.42 3.85 2.50
CA THR A 87 -7.82 2.44 2.51
C THR A 87 -9.06 2.21 3.38
N CYS A 88 -9.18 2.88 4.53
CA CYS A 88 -10.39 2.86 5.35
C CYS A 88 -11.63 3.21 4.52
N ARG A 89 -11.55 4.24 3.70
CA ARG A 89 -12.68 4.69 2.85
C ARG A 89 -13.08 3.67 1.78
N ILE A 90 -12.15 2.85 1.32
CA ILE A 90 -12.43 1.81 0.32
C ILE A 90 -12.94 0.53 0.97
N VAL A 91 -12.34 0.11 2.08
CA VAL A 91 -12.72 -1.12 2.79
C VAL A 91 -14.09 -0.99 3.45
N THR A 92 -14.38 0.12 4.09
CA THR A 92 -15.65 0.33 4.79
C THR A 92 -16.69 1.05 3.95
N GLY A 93 -16.24 1.90 3.03
CA GLY A 93 -17.08 2.77 2.23
C GLY A 93 -17.64 2.12 0.97
N LEU A 94 -18.11 2.97 0.07
CA LEU A 94 -18.66 2.57 -1.20
C LEU A 94 -17.56 2.44 -2.26
N ASN A 95 -17.30 1.22 -2.71
CA ASN A 95 -16.41 0.92 -3.82
C ASN A 95 -17.23 0.57 -5.06
N LEU A 96 -17.13 1.38 -6.11
CA LEU A 96 -17.83 1.21 -7.39
C LEU A 96 -16.88 1.17 -8.59
N LEU A 97 -15.58 0.93 -8.38
CA LEU A 97 -14.57 0.98 -9.44
C LEU A 97 -14.91 0.09 -10.65
N ASP A 98 -15.42 -1.11 -10.39
CA ASP A 98 -15.85 -2.09 -11.38
C ASP A 98 -17.32 -1.92 -11.82
N VAL A 99 -18.04 -0.97 -11.24
CA VAL A 99 -19.49 -0.80 -11.45
C VAL A 99 -19.76 0.20 -12.58
N HIS A 100 -20.37 -0.28 -13.65
CA HIS A 100 -20.81 0.49 -14.81
C HIS A 100 -22.22 0.09 -15.30
N GLN A 101 -23.05 -0.50 -14.41
CA GLN A 101 -24.42 -0.93 -14.67
C GLN A 101 -25.32 -0.66 -13.47
N GLU A 102 -26.64 -0.57 -13.74
CA GLU A 102 -27.65 -0.21 -12.74
C GLU A 102 -27.76 -1.21 -11.58
N LYS A 103 -27.89 -2.51 -11.87
CA LYS A 103 -28.09 -3.53 -10.82
C LYS A 103 -26.93 -3.57 -9.80
N PRO A 104 -25.66 -3.71 -10.20
CA PRO A 104 -24.56 -3.68 -9.25
C PRO A 104 -24.41 -2.33 -8.54
N PHE A 105 -24.76 -1.20 -9.20
CA PHE A 105 -24.78 0.12 -8.57
C PHE A 105 -25.75 0.16 -7.39
N ILE A 106 -26.99 -0.28 -7.60
CA ILE A 106 -28.01 -0.33 -6.55
C ILE A 106 -27.60 -1.29 -5.43
N SER A 107 -27.14 -2.49 -5.77
CA SER A 107 -26.73 -3.51 -4.78
C SER A 107 -25.61 -3.01 -3.87
N ARG A 108 -24.53 -2.43 -4.43
CA ARG A 108 -23.40 -1.93 -3.64
C ARG A 108 -23.80 -0.77 -2.73
N ILE A 109 -24.65 0.14 -3.20
CA ILE A 109 -25.16 1.25 -2.36
C ILE A 109 -26.03 0.72 -1.24
N ARG A 110 -26.89 -0.26 -1.50
CA ARG A 110 -27.74 -0.89 -0.49
C ARG A 110 -26.90 -1.56 0.60
N ASP A 111 -25.88 -2.32 0.23
CA ASP A 111 -24.97 -2.98 1.16
C ASP A 111 -24.28 -1.98 2.10
N VAL A 112 -23.78 -0.86 1.57
CA VAL A 112 -23.17 0.20 2.40
C VAL A 112 -24.23 0.91 3.25
N HIS A 113 -25.42 1.15 2.70
CA HIS A 113 -26.53 1.75 3.43
C HIS A 113 -26.92 0.95 4.69
N GLU A 114 -26.97 -0.38 4.57
CA GLU A 114 -27.31 -1.29 5.66
C GLU A 114 -26.24 -1.38 6.75
N ARG A 115 -24.95 -1.26 6.35
CA ARG A 115 -23.82 -1.33 7.28
C ARG A 115 -23.54 -0.03 8.06
N PHE A 116 -23.91 1.11 7.51
CA PHE A 116 -23.57 2.40 8.12
C PHE A 116 -24.61 2.85 9.14
N THR A 117 -24.16 3.51 10.21
CA THR A 117 -25.03 4.19 11.17
C THR A 117 -25.93 5.22 10.48
N PRO A 118 -27.22 5.36 10.84
CA PRO A 118 -28.09 6.39 10.30
C PRO A 118 -27.47 7.79 10.36
N GLY A 119 -27.71 8.61 9.34
CA GLY A 119 -27.18 9.98 9.25
C GLY A 119 -25.77 10.12 8.67
N VAL A 120 -24.98 9.05 8.61
CA VAL A 120 -23.65 9.08 7.98
C VAL A 120 -23.79 9.18 6.46
N TRP A 121 -23.04 10.10 5.85
CA TRP A 121 -22.99 10.26 4.41
C TRP A 121 -22.31 9.07 3.73
N ILE A 122 -22.88 8.60 2.62
CA ILE A 122 -22.19 7.69 1.72
C ILE A 122 -21.40 8.54 0.72
N THR A 123 -20.08 8.35 0.71
CA THR A 123 -19.15 9.07 -0.15
C THR A 123 -18.20 8.11 -0.87
N GLY A 124 -17.37 8.60 -1.78
CA GLY A 124 -16.41 7.78 -2.52
C GLY A 124 -16.95 7.30 -3.87
N GLY A 125 -17.05 6.00 -4.08
CA GLY A 125 -17.62 5.35 -5.26
C GLY A 125 -16.60 5.09 -6.35
N LEU A 126 -16.17 6.10 -7.12
CA LEU A 126 -15.26 5.99 -8.26
C LEU A 126 -15.78 5.06 -9.39
N TRP A 127 -17.09 5.13 -9.70
CA TRP A 127 -17.69 4.21 -10.67
C TRP A 127 -17.09 4.30 -12.07
N SER A 128 -17.19 3.22 -12.83
CA SER A 128 -16.70 3.04 -14.21
C SER A 128 -15.18 3.15 -14.41
N ALA A 129 -14.38 2.98 -13.36
CA ALA A 129 -12.92 3.01 -13.51
C ALA A 129 -12.44 1.84 -14.40
N TYR A 130 -12.86 0.63 -14.10
CA TYR A 130 -12.47 -0.55 -14.90
C TYR A 130 -13.00 -0.49 -16.32
N GLN A 131 -14.21 0.04 -16.54
CA GLN A 131 -14.73 0.26 -17.89
C GLN A 131 -13.78 1.16 -18.71
N ALA A 132 -13.21 2.21 -18.09
CA ALA A 132 -12.25 3.08 -18.76
C ALA A 132 -10.92 2.38 -19.03
N TRP A 133 -10.42 1.61 -18.08
CA TRP A 133 -9.13 0.93 -18.18
C TRP A 133 -9.17 -0.24 -19.16
N GLU A 134 -10.23 -1.04 -19.14
CA GLU A 134 -10.44 -2.16 -20.09
C GLU A 134 -10.65 -1.68 -21.53
N SER A 135 -11.31 -0.54 -21.70
CA SER A 135 -11.57 0.04 -23.03
C SER A 135 -10.39 0.80 -23.61
N SER A 136 -9.33 1.05 -22.82
CA SER A 136 -8.10 1.66 -23.31
C SER A 136 -7.15 0.65 -23.97
N SER A 137 -7.43 -0.64 -23.86
CA SER A 137 -6.76 -1.67 -24.67
C SER A 137 -7.11 -1.45 -26.12
N ILE A 138 -6.09 -1.24 -26.95
CA ILE A 138 -6.16 -0.93 -28.39
C ILE A 138 -6.92 -2.06 -29.08
N GLY A 139 -8.10 -1.77 -29.64
CA GLY A 139 -8.65 -2.56 -30.70
C GLY A 139 -7.75 -2.41 -31.94
N GLU A 140 -7.58 -3.49 -32.71
CA GLU A 140 -6.67 -3.61 -33.88
C GLU A 140 -6.77 -2.46 -34.94
N GLU A 141 -7.59 -1.46 -34.76
CA GLU A 141 -7.82 -0.37 -35.70
C GLU A 141 -7.58 1.06 -35.16
N GLY A 142 -6.83 1.24 -34.08
CA GLY A 142 -6.32 2.58 -33.72
C GLY A 142 -7.38 3.67 -33.44
N ARG A 143 -8.67 3.36 -33.34
CA ARG A 143 -9.74 4.29 -33.01
C ARG A 143 -10.20 4.07 -31.56
N LYS A 144 -9.93 5.05 -30.70
CA LYS A 144 -10.53 5.12 -29.36
C LYS A 144 -12.06 5.11 -29.51
N ALA A 145 -12.70 4.00 -29.23
CA ALA A 145 -14.15 3.94 -29.13
C ALA A 145 -14.60 4.97 -28.06
N LYS A 146 -15.55 5.82 -28.39
CA LYS A 146 -16.13 6.78 -27.44
C LYS A 146 -16.88 6.00 -26.37
N ILE A 147 -16.30 5.86 -25.18
CA ILE A 147 -16.90 5.11 -24.09
C ILE A 147 -18.16 5.83 -23.62
N ASN A 148 -19.30 5.14 -23.70
CA ASN A 148 -20.53 5.62 -23.09
C ASN A 148 -20.57 5.22 -21.63
N PHE A 149 -20.06 6.08 -20.73
CA PHE A 149 -20.03 5.82 -19.31
C PHE A 149 -21.43 5.78 -18.70
N PHE A 150 -21.63 4.80 -17.80
CA PHE A 150 -22.85 4.68 -17.00
C PHE A 150 -23.16 5.99 -16.26
N LYS A 151 -24.41 6.45 -16.39
CA LYS A 151 -24.94 7.62 -15.69
C LYS A 151 -26.00 7.18 -14.68
N PRO A 152 -25.69 7.17 -13.39
CA PRO A 152 -26.68 6.86 -12.35
C PRO A 152 -27.76 7.95 -12.27
N GLN A 153 -28.96 7.57 -11.79
CA GLN A 153 -30.04 8.50 -11.52
C GLN A 153 -30.53 8.33 -10.08
N ARG A 154 -30.88 9.44 -9.40
CA ARG A 154 -31.29 9.42 -7.99
C ARG A 154 -32.46 8.48 -7.71
N LYS A 155 -33.40 8.32 -8.65
CA LYS A 155 -34.54 7.39 -8.54
C LYS A 155 -34.12 5.92 -8.33
N MET A 156 -32.89 5.55 -8.69
CA MET A 156 -32.38 4.18 -8.51
C MET A 156 -32.16 3.85 -7.03
N VAL A 157 -31.93 4.86 -6.20
CA VAL A 157 -31.55 4.68 -4.79
C VAL A 157 -32.47 5.40 -3.80
N ASP A 158 -33.20 6.42 -4.21
CA ASP A 158 -34.02 7.26 -3.32
C ASP A 158 -35.03 6.47 -2.49
N SER A 159 -35.58 5.37 -3.03
CA SER A 159 -36.61 4.57 -2.35
C SER A 159 -36.14 3.94 -1.04
N PHE A 160 -34.83 3.65 -0.90
CA PHE A 160 -34.28 3.04 0.31
C PHE A 160 -33.25 3.94 1.02
N THR A 161 -32.91 5.09 0.45
CA THR A 161 -31.95 6.05 1.02
C THR A 161 -32.56 7.40 1.34
N ALA A 162 -33.88 7.46 1.60
CA ALA A 162 -34.61 8.72 1.83
C ALA A 162 -34.00 9.61 2.92
N GLU A 163 -33.48 9.02 4.01
CA GLU A 163 -32.88 9.73 5.13
C GLU A 163 -31.34 9.71 5.08
N ARG A 164 -30.73 9.08 4.09
CA ARG A 164 -29.27 8.95 3.98
C ARG A 164 -28.74 9.75 2.80
N PRO A 165 -27.96 10.81 3.03
CA PRO A 165 -27.37 11.55 1.94
C PRO A 165 -26.24 10.75 1.27
N ILE A 166 -26.23 10.75 -0.06
CA ILE A 166 -25.22 10.10 -0.91
C ILE A 166 -24.59 11.14 -1.80
N PHE A 167 -23.27 11.29 -1.74
CA PHE A 167 -22.49 12.07 -2.68
C PHE A 167 -21.26 11.29 -3.10
N ILE A 168 -21.21 10.90 -4.37
CA ILE A 168 -20.17 10.05 -4.93
C ILE A 168 -19.66 10.60 -6.25
N GLN A 169 -18.47 10.18 -6.66
CA GLN A 169 -17.80 10.67 -7.86
C GLN A 169 -17.51 9.55 -8.85
N ARG A 170 -17.48 9.88 -10.14
CA ARG A 170 -16.90 9.02 -11.17
C ARG A 170 -15.37 9.00 -11.02
N PHE A 171 -14.71 7.94 -11.49
CA PHE A 171 -13.27 7.74 -11.33
C PHE A 171 -12.41 8.92 -11.82
N ASP A 172 -12.86 9.62 -12.88
CA ASP A 172 -12.15 10.77 -13.50
C ASP A 172 -12.44 12.12 -12.83
N ARG A 173 -13.29 12.13 -11.78
CA ARG A 173 -13.73 13.31 -11.05
C ARG A 173 -14.38 14.42 -11.89
N LYS A 174 -14.84 14.07 -13.11
CA LYS A 174 -15.55 15.01 -14.01
C LYS A 174 -17.06 14.93 -13.86
N MET A 175 -17.57 13.90 -13.19
CA MET A 175 -18.99 13.68 -12.95
C MET A 175 -19.21 13.21 -11.52
N PHE A 176 -20.25 13.74 -10.91
CA PHE A 176 -20.65 13.44 -9.53
C PHE A 176 -22.11 13.01 -9.51
N PHE A 177 -22.47 12.25 -8.50
CA PHE A 177 -23.85 11.83 -8.26
C PHE A 177 -24.25 12.19 -6.83
N ALA A 178 -25.45 12.76 -6.70
CA ALA A 178 -26.10 13.06 -5.42
C ALA A 178 -27.54 12.54 -5.44
N ASN A 179 -27.96 11.82 -4.39
CA ASN A 179 -29.34 11.42 -4.22
C ASN A 179 -30.22 12.59 -3.75
N SER A 180 -31.54 12.38 -3.67
CA SER A 180 -32.48 13.44 -3.28
C SER A 180 -32.18 14.05 -1.92
N LYS A 181 -31.75 13.27 -0.93
CA LYS A 181 -31.39 13.78 0.40
C LYS A 181 -30.17 14.69 0.34
N ALA A 182 -29.12 14.28 -0.38
CA ALA A 182 -27.90 15.10 -0.55
C ALA A 182 -28.18 16.39 -1.33
N LEU A 183 -28.99 16.34 -2.40
CA LEU A 183 -29.41 17.52 -3.16
C LEU A 183 -30.20 18.50 -2.28
N ALA A 184 -31.13 18.00 -1.45
CA ALA A 184 -31.92 18.82 -0.54
C ALA A 184 -31.03 19.54 0.48
N ILE A 185 -30.10 18.84 1.11
CA ILE A 185 -29.12 19.42 2.05
C ILE A 185 -28.25 20.48 1.35
N ALA A 186 -27.86 20.21 0.10
CA ALA A 186 -27.07 21.13 -0.72
C ALA A 186 -27.89 22.33 -1.26
N GLY A 187 -29.21 22.38 -1.03
CA GLY A 187 -30.08 23.42 -1.52
C GLY A 187 -30.29 23.41 -3.05
N ILE A 188 -29.99 22.28 -3.70
CA ILE A 188 -30.15 22.09 -5.14
C ILE A 188 -31.56 21.57 -5.41
N THR A 189 -32.44 22.42 -5.89
CA THR A 189 -33.86 22.13 -6.15
C THR A 189 -34.24 22.46 -7.59
N LYS A 190 -35.49 22.13 -7.94
CA LYS A 190 -36.05 22.46 -9.26
C LYS A 190 -36.07 23.97 -9.53
N ASP A 191 -36.35 24.76 -8.49
CA ASP A 191 -36.69 26.19 -8.59
C ASP A 191 -35.50 27.11 -8.28
N ARG A 192 -34.31 26.55 -8.03
CA ARG A 192 -33.10 27.31 -7.77
C ARG A 192 -32.14 27.22 -8.92
N ALA A 193 -31.46 28.33 -9.20
CA ALA A 193 -30.35 28.36 -10.13
C ALA A 193 -29.21 27.45 -9.66
N ASP A 194 -28.44 26.91 -10.62
CA ASP A 194 -27.28 26.12 -10.32
C ASP A 194 -26.22 26.95 -9.57
N PRO A 195 -25.55 26.38 -8.54
CA PRO A 195 -24.46 27.07 -7.88
C PRO A 195 -23.32 27.43 -8.85
N PRO A 196 -22.51 28.46 -8.57
CA PRO A 196 -21.44 28.90 -9.48
C PRO A 196 -20.46 27.76 -9.86
N ASN A 197 -20.19 27.64 -11.17
CA ASN A 197 -19.34 26.61 -11.76
C ASN A 197 -19.77 25.15 -11.47
N ILE A 198 -21.06 24.97 -11.22
CA ILE A 198 -21.73 23.67 -11.11
C ILE A 198 -22.83 23.63 -12.16
N HIS A 199 -22.92 22.56 -12.90
CA HIS A 199 -24.04 22.27 -13.78
C HIS A 199 -24.82 21.08 -13.24
N VAL A 200 -26.12 21.27 -13.03
CA VAL A 200 -27.07 20.27 -12.52
C VAL A 200 -27.86 19.68 -13.68
N GLU A 201 -27.68 18.39 -13.97
CA GLU A 201 -28.48 17.73 -14.99
C GLU A 201 -29.94 17.61 -14.52
N ARG A 202 -30.90 18.03 -15.37
CA ARG A 202 -32.33 18.06 -15.06
C ARG A 202 -33.15 17.22 -16.03
N ASP A 203 -34.24 16.65 -15.58
CA ASP A 203 -35.20 15.95 -16.42
C ASP A 203 -36.09 16.96 -17.23
N LYS A 204 -36.97 16.43 -18.08
CA LYS A 204 -37.88 17.25 -18.89
C LYS A 204 -38.84 18.11 -18.06
N LYS A 205 -39.01 17.80 -16.77
CA LYS A 205 -39.84 18.56 -15.83
C LYS A 205 -39.05 19.56 -15.00
N GLY A 206 -37.72 19.69 -15.25
CA GLY A 206 -36.82 20.57 -14.51
C GLY A 206 -36.26 19.98 -13.19
N ASN A 207 -36.59 18.74 -12.84
CA ASN A 207 -36.09 18.15 -11.59
C ASN A 207 -34.65 17.69 -11.77
N PRO A 208 -33.75 17.89 -10.76
CA PRO A 208 -32.41 17.35 -10.78
C PRO A 208 -32.42 15.82 -10.94
N THR A 209 -31.63 15.28 -11.86
CA THR A 209 -31.53 13.82 -12.08
C THR A 209 -30.62 13.15 -11.04
N GLY A 210 -29.79 13.92 -10.37
CA GLY A 210 -28.74 13.48 -9.45
C GLY A 210 -27.33 13.66 -10.02
N ILE A 211 -27.20 13.94 -11.30
CA ILE A 211 -25.90 14.16 -11.94
C ILE A 211 -25.48 15.63 -11.84
N LEU A 212 -24.24 15.82 -11.42
CA LEU A 212 -23.58 17.11 -11.27
C LEU A 212 -22.23 17.10 -12.01
N THR A 213 -21.93 18.21 -12.71
CA THR A 213 -20.64 18.43 -13.37
C THR A 213 -20.12 19.84 -13.09
N GLY A 214 -18.83 20.06 -13.26
CA GLY A 214 -18.21 21.38 -13.05
C GLY A 214 -17.09 21.38 -12.04
N SER A 215 -16.23 22.38 -12.12
CA SER A 215 -14.99 22.47 -11.34
C SER A 215 -15.21 22.71 -9.84
N SER A 216 -16.37 23.23 -9.45
CA SER A 216 -16.67 23.55 -8.07
C SER A 216 -17.47 22.48 -7.31
N VAL A 217 -17.94 21.41 -7.97
CA VAL A 217 -18.83 20.40 -7.34
C VAL A 217 -18.19 19.78 -6.09
N GLN A 218 -16.97 19.30 -6.21
CA GLN A 218 -16.28 18.65 -5.07
C GLN A 218 -16.10 19.60 -3.90
N LYS A 219 -15.63 20.83 -4.17
CA LYS A 219 -15.42 21.85 -3.12
C LYS A 219 -16.74 22.23 -2.46
N TYR A 220 -17.82 22.39 -3.23
CA TYR A 220 -19.13 22.74 -2.73
C TYR A 220 -19.66 21.69 -1.75
N PHE A 221 -19.61 20.41 -2.11
CA PHE A 221 -20.06 19.33 -1.24
C PHE A 221 -19.12 19.07 -0.06
N ASN A 222 -17.81 19.25 -0.20
CA ASN A 222 -16.86 19.15 0.93
C ASN A 222 -17.17 20.15 2.05
N ASN A 223 -17.75 21.31 1.74
CA ASN A 223 -18.18 22.30 2.76
C ASN A 223 -19.48 21.90 3.46
N ILE A 224 -20.24 20.97 2.89
CA ILE A 224 -21.56 20.54 3.40
C ILE A 224 -21.44 19.20 4.14
N ILE A 225 -20.60 18.29 3.64
CA ILE A 225 -20.40 16.98 4.24
C ILE A 225 -19.64 17.14 5.56
N PRO A 226 -20.22 16.68 6.69
CA PRO A 226 -19.53 16.79 7.96
C PRO A 226 -18.22 15.98 7.94
N PRO A 227 -17.19 16.44 8.66
CA PRO A 227 -16.00 15.64 8.85
C PRO A 227 -16.35 14.34 9.60
N ARG A 228 -15.61 13.26 9.30
CA ARG A 228 -15.78 12.00 10.01
C ARG A 228 -15.52 12.18 11.51
N SER A 229 -16.42 11.65 12.36
CA SER A 229 -16.24 11.66 13.80
C SER A 229 -15.06 10.78 14.22
N TRP A 230 -14.62 10.93 15.47
CA TRP A 230 -13.60 10.06 16.08
C TRP A 230 -14.04 8.60 16.06
N GLU A 231 -15.25 8.31 16.51
CA GLU A 231 -15.83 6.98 16.59
C GLU A 231 -15.93 6.32 15.21
N GLN A 232 -16.32 7.09 14.18
CA GLN A 232 -16.35 6.60 12.81
C GLN A 232 -14.95 6.24 12.34
N ARG A 233 -13.93 7.06 12.57
CA ARG A 233 -12.55 6.78 12.17
C ARG A 233 -11.98 5.58 12.93
N VAL A 234 -12.29 5.42 14.21
CA VAL A 234 -11.90 4.23 14.98
C VAL A 234 -12.53 2.97 14.40
N TRP A 235 -13.85 2.98 14.15
CA TRP A 235 -14.55 1.86 13.53
C TRP A 235 -14.01 1.50 12.13
N GLU A 236 -13.76 2.50 11.29
CA GLU A 236 -13.14 2.30 9.97
C GLU A 236 -11.75 1.68 10.10
N SER A 237 -10.96 2.13 11.07
CA SER A 237 -9.63 1.58 11.32
C SER A 237 -9.68 0.13 11.80
N GLU A 238 -10.56 -0.21 12.75
CA GLU A 238 -10.77 -1.60 13.20
C GLU A 238 -11.19 -2.52 12.04
N ALA A 239 -12.02 -2.02 11.10
CA ALA A 239 -12.40 -2.79 9.92
C ALA A 239 -11.21 -3.08 8.99
N VAL A 240 -10.31 -2.10 8.78
CA VAL A 240 -9.07 -2.32 8.00
C VAL A 240 -8.12 -3.25 8.73
N LEU A 241 -8.00 -3.19 10.05
CA LEU A 241 -7.19 -4.14 10.82
C LEU A 241 -7.68 -5.59 10.65
N LYS A 242 -9.00 -5.82 10.70
CA LYS A 242 -9.58 -7.12 10.39
C LYS A 242 -9.31 -7.57 8.94
N HIS A 243 -9.33 -6.61 8.01
CA HIS A 243 -9.00 -6.87 6.62
C HIS A 243 -7.51 -7.26 6.47
N CYS A 244 -6.59 -6.56 7.12
CA CYS A 244 -5.17 -6.93 7.18
C CYS A 244 -4.99 -8.35 7.73
N ALA A 245 -5.65 -8.67 8.85
CA ALA A 245 -5.59 -9.99 9.45
C ALA A 245 -6.04 -11.09 8.46
N ARG A 246 -7.13 -10.85 7.71
CA ARG A 246 -7.63 -11.78 6.69
C ARG A 246 -6.61 -12.06 5.57
N PHE A 247 -5.78 -11.10 5.23
CA PHE A 247 -4.78 -11.22 4.16
C PHE A 247 -3.35 -11.45 4.67
N GLY A 248 -3.19 -11.71 5.97
CA GLY A 248 -1.88 -12.03 6.54
C GLY A 248 -0.93 -10.84 6.64
N VAL A 249 -1.44 -9.62 6.51
CA VAL A 249 -0.64 -8.40 6.64
C VAL A 249 -0.49 -8.04 8.11
N THR A 250 0.75 -8.12 8.61
CA THR A 250 1.09 -7.89 10.02
C THR A 250 1.87 -6.60 10.25
N SER A 251 2.32 -5.95 9.19
CA SER A 251 3.04 -4.68 9.25
C SER A 251 2.69 -3.79 8.07
N LEU A 252 2.61 -2.48 8.32
CA LEU A 252 2.33 -1.45 7.32
C LEU A 252 3.33 -0.30 7.44
N SER A 253 3.80 0.21 6.30
CA SER A 253 4.41 1.55 6.24
C SER A 253 3.37 2.55 5.74
N ASP A 254 2.88 3.38 6.65
CA ASP A 254 1.73 4.25 6.43
C ASP A 254 2.10 5.73 6.25
N MET A 255 1.33 6.43 5.43
CA MET A 255 1.48 7.85 5.11
C MET A 255 0.26 8.68 5.52
N SER A 256 -0.50 8.24 6.49
CA SER A 256 -1.67 8.96 6.96
C SER A 256 -1.30 10.20 7.81
N ASP A 257 -2.28 11.06 7.99
CA ASP A 257 -2.12 12.30 8.72
C ASP A 257 -1.96 12.12 10.25
N ALA A 258 -1.79 13.23 10.97
CA ALA A 258 -1.64 13.21 12.43
C ALA A 258 -2.87 12.61 13.14
N ARG A 259 -4.08 12.85 12.63
CA ARG A 259 -5.32 12.31 13.24
C ARG A 259 -5.39 10.80 13.14
N GLN A 260 -4.90 10.22 12.04
CA GLN A 260 -4.83 8.77 11.92
C GLN A 260 -3.78 8.18 12.86
N ARG A 261 -2.65 8.87 13.07
CA ARG A 261 -1.66 8.45 14.07
C ARG A 261 -2.23 8.45 15.48
N GLU A 262 -3.04 9.45 15.86
CA GLU A 262 -3.76 9.46 17.15
C GLU A 262 -4.64 8.23 17.33
N ILE A 263 -5.32 7.78 16.26
CA ILE A 263 -6.14 6.57 16.29
C ILE A 263 -5.27 5.31 16.45
N PHE A 264 -4.11 5.24 15.79
CA PHE A 264 -3.19 4.12 16.00
C PHE A 264 -2.72 4.02 17.45
N TYR A 265 -2.35 5.13 18.07
CA TYR A 265 -1.99 5.16 19.50
C TYR A 265 -3.17 4.79 20.40
N TYR A 266 -4.37 5.28 20.09
CA TYR A 266 -5.58 4.90 20.82
C TYR A 266 -5.83 3.39 20.73
N LEU A 267 -5.81 2.81 19.52
CA LEU A 267 -6.00 1.37 19.32
C LEU A 267 -4.88 0.53 19.96
N HIS A 268 -3.66 1.04 19.97
CA HIS A 268 -2.54 0.39 20.65
C HIS A 268 -2.76 0.34 22.18
N ASN A 269 -3.13 1.45 22.79
CA ASN A 269 -3.41 1.54 24.22
C ASN A 269 -4.60 0.66 24.64
N GLU A 270 -5.59 0.49 23.76
CA GLU A 270 -6.73 -0.41 23.95
C GLU A 270 -6.42 -1.89 23.63
N ASN A 271 -5.20 -2.25 23.28
CA ASN A 271 -4.79 -3.59 22.81
C ASN A 271 -5.58 -4.07 21.57
N LYS A 272 -6.01 -3.16 20.71
CA LYS A 272 -6.79 -3.43 19.50
C LYS A 272 -5.99 -3.26 18.20
N LEU A 273 -4.76 -2.76 18.27
CA LEU A 273 -3.89 -2.60 17.11
C LEU A 273 -3.28 -3.94 16.73
N THR A 274 -3.75 -4.56 15.65
CA THR A 274 -3.34 -5.90 15.19
C THR A 274 -2.41 -5.89 14.00
N VAL A 275 -1.74 -4.76 13.75
CA VAL A 275 -0.63 -4.62 12.79
C VAL A 275 0.43 -3.68 13.37
N ARG A 276 1.67 -3.83 12.97
CA ARG A 276 2.72 -2.87 13.29
C ARG A 276 2.69 -1.72 12.27
N ILE A 277 2.82 -0.51 12.76
CA ILE A 277 2.76 0.71 11.94
C ILE A 277 4.15 1.36 11.89
N HIS A 278 4.71 1.49 10.70
CA HIS A 278 5.81 2.40 10.44
C HIS A 278 5.21 3.70 9.85
N SER A 279 4.97 4.69 10.69
CA SER A 279 4.33 5.94 10.26
C SER A 279 5.35 6.91 9.68
N ARG A 280 5.03 7.47 8.51
CA ARG A 280 5.84 8.48 7.82
C ARG A 280 5.22 9.86 8.00
N GLY A 281 6.05 10.85 8.38
CA GLY A 281 5.68 12.26 8.32
C GLY A 281 5.82 12.82 6.90
N TYR A 282 5.45 14.08 6.69
CA TYR A 282 5.80 14.81 5.47
C TYR A 282 7.18 15.46 5.62
N LEU A 283 7.91 15.61 4.52
CA LEU A 283 9.29 16.13 4.55
C LEU A 283 9.37 17.54 5.15
N ASP A 284 8.37 18.39 4.94
CA ASP A 284 8.28 19.73 5.52
C ASP A 284 8.08 19.74 7.05
N GLN A 285 7.79 18.57 7.65
CA GLN A 285 7.66 18.41 9.11
C GLN A 285 8.98 17.99 9.78
N TRP A 286 10.08 17.85 9.04
CA TRP A 286 11.36 17.35 9.56
C TRP A 286 11.86 18.12 10.77
N GLU A 287 11.73 19.46 10.76
CA GLU A 287 12.18 20.33 11.84
C GLU A 287 11.44 20.03 13.13
N LYS A 288 10.11 19.94 13.05
CA LYS A 288 9.27 19.57 14.19
C LYS A 288 9.58 18.17 14.71
N MET A 289 9.82 17.22 13.82
CA MET A 289 10.25 15.86 14.22
C MET A 289 11.60 15.90 14.93
N SER A 290 12.57 16.67 14.41
CA SER A 290 13.89 16.84 15.00
C SER A 290 13.82 17.50 16.39
N GLU A 291 13.02 18.58 16.58
CA GLU A 291 12.77 19.21 17.86
C GLU A 291 12.20 18.25 18.91
N LEU A 292 11.37 17.32 18.50
CA LEU A 292 10.79 16.26 19.34
C LEU A 292 11.73 15.07 19.55
N GLY A 293 12.95 15.10 19.01
CA GLY A 293 13.91 14.01 19.09
C GLY A 293 13.56 12.78 18.25
N ILE A 294 12.61 12.93 17.29
CA ILE A 294 12.17 11.83 16.42
C ILE A 294 13.19 11.61 15.31
N LYS A 295 13.75 10.42 15.27
CA LYS A 295 14.73 9.95 14.28
C LYS A 295 14.47 8.50 13.92
N ILE A 296 15.25 7.93 12.99
CA ILE A 296 15.21 6.51 12.65
C ILE A 296 15.14 5.67 13.91
N GLY A 297 14.15 4.76 13.98
CA GLY A 297 13.95 3.83 15.09
C GLY A 297 13.20 4.40 16.30
N SER A 298 12.76 5.66 16.28
CA SER A 298 11.88 6.20 17.34
C SER A 298 10.56 5.45 17.41
N GLY A 299 10.02 5.33 18.63
CA GLY A 299 8.83 4.51 18.92
C GLY A 299 9.17 3.15 19.49
N ASP A 300 8.24 2.21 19.40
CA ASP A 300 8.38 0.84 19.90
C ASP A 300 8.20 -0.21 18.79
N SER A 301 7.98 -1.46 19.13
CA SER A 301 7.76 -2.52 18.14
C SER A 301 6.36 -2.49 17.51
N MET A 302 5.43 -1.66 18.00
CA MET A 302 4.08 -1.51 17.46
C MET A 302 3.93 -0.29 16.57
N ILE A 303 4.49 0.86 16.98
CA ILE A 303 4.42 2.12 16.23
C ILE A 303 5.81 2.71 16.11
N ARG A 304 6.36 2.71 14.90
CA ARG A 304 7.65 3.31 14.54
C ARG A 304 7.47 4.63 13.83
N LEU A 305 8.38 5.54 14.11
CA LEU A 305 8.50 6.87 13.50
C LEU A 305 9.90 7.06 12.94
N GLY A 306 10.18 8.22 12.34
CA GLY A 306 11.52 8.62 11.93
C GLY A 306 11.77 8.54 10.43
N THR A 307 10.70 8.43 9.63
CA THR A 307 10.74 8.53 8.17
C THR A 307 9.85 9.65 7.69
N VAL A 308 10.28 10.38 6.65
CA VAL A 308 9.50 11.43 6.00
C VAL A 308 9.26 11.11 4.53
N LYS A 309 8.12 11.58 4.00
CA LYS A 309 7.69 11.40 2.60
C LYS A 309 7.68 12.73 1.85
N ALA A 310 8.13 12.66 0.60
CA ALA A 310 7.99 13.71 -0.40
C ALA A 310 7.57 13.15 -1.76
N TRP A 311 7.15 14.02 -2.67
CA TRP A 311 6.76 13.70 -4.04
C TRP A 311 7.40 14.70 -4.99
N ILE A 312 8.13 14.23 -6.00
CA ILE A 312 8.85 15.12 -6.92
C ILE A 312 8.21 15.23 -8.31
N ASP A 313 7.49 14.20 -8.71
CA ASP A 313 6.76 14.20 -10.00
C ASP A 313 5.30 13.74 -9.84
N GLY A 314 4.63 13.50 -10.94
CA GLY A 314 3.27 13.01 -10.96
C GLY A 314 3.19 11.50 -11.19
N ILE A 315 2.14 11.05 -11.89
CA ILE A 315 1.84 9.63 -12.13
C ILE A 315 1.70 9.32 -13.61
N MET A 316 1.93 8.06 -13.99
CA MET A 316 1.77 7.60 -15.37
C MET A 316 0.34 7.74 -15.89
N GLY A 317 -0.65 7.40 -15.03
CA GLY A 317 -2.06 7.36 -15.42
C GLY A 317 -2.63 8.63 -16.05
N ASN A 318 -2.07 9.79 -15.76
CA ASN A 318 -2.49 11.08 -16.32
C ASN A 318 -1.34 11.84 -17.02
N SER A 319 -0.26 11.14 -17.40
CA SER A 319 0.92 11.68 -18.10
C SER A 319 1.65 12.79 -17.33
N THR A 320 1.65 12.75 -16.00
CA THR A 320 2.34 13.74 -15.16
C THR A 320 3.64 13.21 -14.53
N ALA A 321 3.98 11.93 -14.69
CA ALA A 321 5.30 11.40 -14.35
C ALA A 321 6.37 12.07 -15.21
N ARG A 322 7.52 12.46 -14.62
CA ARG A 322 8.52 13.29 -15.29
C ARG A 322 9.57 12.47 -16.03
N PHE A 323 9.68 12.68 -17.35
CA PHE A 323 10.61 12.00 -18.23
C PHE A 323 11.66 12.97 -18.83
N TYR A 324 12.83 12.43 -19.20
CA TYR A 324 13.83 13.14 -19.99
C TYR A 324 13.35 13.38 -21.44
N LYS A 325 12.64 12.42 -22.01
CA LYS A 325 12.04 12.52 -23.36
C LYS A 325 10.54 12.66 -23.23
N ALA A 326 9.92 13.37 -24.16
CA ALA A 326 8.48 13.53 -24.23
C ALA A 326 7.73 12.17 -24.24
N TYR A 327 6.48 12.18 -23.83
CA TYR A 327 5.59 11.05 -23.99
C TYR A 327 5.40 10.72 -25.48
N SER A 328 5.34 9.43 -25.82
CA SER A 328 5.23 8.97 -27.22
C SER A 328 3.93 9.41 -27.90
N HIS A 329 2.86 9.59 -27.12
CA HIS A 329 1.56 10.05 -27.63
C HIS A 329 1.42 11.58 -27.69
N ASN A 330 2.37 12.34 -27.14
CA ASN A 330 2.38 13.80 -27.14
C ASN A 330 3.81 14.33 -27.00
N SER A 331 4.37 14.86 -28.09
CA SER A 331 5.75 15.34 -28.17
C SER A 331 6.06 16.58 -27.31
N ASP A 332 5.05 17.28 -26.83
CA ASP A 332 5.20 18.48 -26.00
C ASP A 332 5.04 18.17 -24.50
N GLU A 333 4.73 16.92 -24.16
CA GLU A 333 4.49 16.49 -22.79
C GLU A 333 5.66 15.69 -22.22
N PHE A 334 6.30 16.22 -21.19
CA PHE A 334 7.40 15.57 -20.45
C PHE A 334 7.01 15.20 -19.02
N GLY A 335 5.75 15.41 -18.62
CA GLY A 335 5.32 15.36 -17.23
C GLY A 335 5.72 16.62 -16.44
N ILE A 336 5.50 16.58 -15.14
CA ILE A 336 5.65 17.76 -14.27
C ILE A 336 6.65 17.52 -13.14
N TRP A 337 7.32 18.59 -12.74
CA TRP A 337 7.95 18.67 -11.42
C TRP A 337 6.95 19.22 -10.40
N ARG A 338 6.90 18.64 -9.22
CA ARG A 338 6.09 19.15 -8.11
C ARG A 338 6.68 20.44 -7.53
N LYS A 339 5.85 21.24 -6.87
CA LYS A 339 6.27 22.54 -6.30
C LYS A 339 7.48 22.46 -5.38
N ILE A 340 7.64 21.39 -4.63
CA ILE A 340 8.78 21.15 -3.73
C ILE A 340 10.14 21.14 -4.45
N MET A 341 10.15 20.97 -5.77
CA MET A 341 11.38 21.04 -6.58
C MET A 341 11.91 22.46 -6.75
N PHE A 342 11.08 23.46 -6.49
CA PHE A 342 11.39 24.86 -6.74
C PHE A 342 11.39 25.65 -5.43
N PRO A 343 12.33 26.61 -5.25
CA PRO A 343 12.29 27.53 -4.14
C PRO A 343 10.96 28.29 -4.13
N TRP A 344 10.33 28.44 -3.00
CA TRP A 344 9.18 29.30 -2.86
C TRP A 344 9.59 30.75 -3.17
N ARG A 345 8.75 31.47 -3.93
CA ARG A 345 8.86 32.92 -4.03
C ARG A 345 8.11 33.50 -2.83
N SER A 346 8.84 34.24 -1.99
CA SER A 346 8.22 35.07 -0.96
C SER A 346 7.35 36.16 -1.62
N GLN A 347 6.38 36.70 -0.88
CA GLN A 347 5.48 37.76 -1.39
C GLN A 347 6.22 39.01 -1.87
N ASP A 348 7.42 39.24 -1.38
CA ASP A 348 8.34 40.32 -1.77
C ASP A 348 9.25 39.99 -2.96
N GLY A 349 9.05 38.82 -3.61
CA GLY A 349 9.78 38.40 -4.81
C GLY A 349 11.13 37.72 -4.56
N GLY A 350 11.52 37.55 -3.29
CA GLY A 350 12.71 36.78 -2.90
C GLY A 350 12.50 35.27 -3.18
N ARG A 351 13.60 34.54 -3.45
CA ARG A 351 13.59 33.08 -3.52
C ARG A 351 13.93 32.51 -2.15
N ASP A 352 12.96 31.85 -1.53
CA ASP A 352 13.25 31.05 -0.35
C ASP A 352 13.87 29.70 -0.76
N LEU A 353 15.20 29.68 -0.86
CA LEU A 353 15.99 28.48 -1.17
C LEU A 353 15.84 27.39 -0.11
N GLN A 354 15.34 27.70 1.08
CA GLN A 354 15.19 26.78 2.20
C GLN A 354 13.94 25.89 2.09
N SER A 355 13.10 26.12 1.09
CA SER A 355 11.85 25.37 0.89
C SER A 355 11.92 24.29 -0.19
N ASN A 356 13.06 24.10 -0.87
CA ASN A 356 13.16 23.09 -1.92
C ASN A 356 13.48 21.69 -1.37
N LEU A 357 13.17 20.68 -2.17
CA LEU A 357 13.38 19.27 -1.83
C LEU A 357 14.79 19.00 -1.31
N GLU A 358 15.81 19.46 -2.00
CA GLU A 358 17.20 19.12 -1.70
C GLU A 358 17.66 19.72 -0.36
N TYR A 359 17.32 20.99 -0.11
CA TYR A 359 17.59 21.61 1.17
C TYR A 359 16.91 20.87 2.33
N LEU A 360 15.60 20.59 2.19
CA LEU A 360 14.82 19.87 3.20
C LEU A 360 15.36 18.45 3.42
N ALA A 361 15.76 17.77 2.34
CA ALA A 361 16.34 16.43 2.41
C ALA A 361 17.69 16.42 3.15
N ILE A 362 18.58 17.37 2.85
CA ILE A 362 19.88 17.53 3.57
C ILE A 362 19.65 17.74 5.07
N LYS A 363 18.70 18.59 5.43
CA LYS A 363 18.38 18.89 6.83
C LYS A 363 17.76 17.70 7.56
N ALA A 364 16.76 17.05 6.96
CA ALA A 364 16.13 15.86 7.52
C ALA A 364 17.14 14.72 7.72
N ASP A 365 17.99 14.47 6.73
CA ASP A 365 19.05 13.47 6.79
C ASP A 365 20.10 13.80 7.87
N SER A 366 20.49 15.08 8.00
CA SER A 366 21.39 15.55 9.08
C SER A 366 20.78 15.31 10.47
N ALA A 367 19.46 15.44 10.61
CA ALA A 367 18.72 15.17 11.83
C ALA A 367 18.52 13.67 12.11
N GLY A 368 19.04 12.77 11.26
CA GLY A 368 18.89 11.31 11.40
C GLY A 368 17.51 10.78 11.02
N ILE A 369 16.78 11.50 10.18
CA ILE A 369 15.46 11.12 9.68
C ILE A 369 15.62 10.43 8.31
N GLN A 370 14.97 9.28 8.12
CA GLN A 370 14.98 8.54 6.86
C GLN A 370 14.15 9.27 5.81
N LEU A 371 14.67 9.35 4.59
CA LEU A 371 13.98 9.91 3.45
C LEU A 371 13.25 8.83 2.66
N SER A 372 12.02 9.13 2.23
CA SER A 372 11.17 8.30 1.39
C SER A 372 10.55 9.21 0.34
N VAL A 373 10.97 9.10 -0.93
CA VAL A 373 10.59 10.06 -1.97
C VAL A 373 9.98 9.35 -3.17
N HIS A 374 8.80 9.79 -3.58
CA HIS A 374 8.10 9.32 -4.75
C HIS A 374 8.79 9.81 -6.02
N ALA A 375 9.10 8.88 -6.92
CA ALA A 375 9.56 9.14 -8.28
C ALA A 375 9.09 8.03 -9.24
N ILE A 376 8.40 8.42 -10.29
CA ILE A 376 7.83 7.50 -11.28
C ILE A 376 8.59 7.58 -12.61
N GLY A 377 8.72 8.77 -13.18
CA GLY A 377 9.41 8.94 -14.46
C GLY A 377 10.92 8.77 -14.36
N ASP A 378 11.57 8.45 -15.48
CA ASP A 378 13.02 8.23 -15.54
C ASP A 378 13.83 9.48 -15.15
N ALA A 379 13.34 10.68 -15.47
CA ALA A 379 14.00 11.91 -15.07
C ALA A 379 13.86 12.17 -13.56
N ALA A 380 12.72 11.81 -12.97
CA ALA A 380 12.51 11.93 -11.53
C ALA A 380 13.42 10.94 -10.76
N ASN A 381 13.48 9.69 -11.21
CA ASN A 381 14.37 8.69 -10.61
C ASN A 381 15.85 9.11 -10.73
N GLY A 382 16.29 9.53 -11.93
CA GLY A 382 17.66 10.01 -12.12
C GLY A 382 18.03 11.20 -11.23
N TYR A 383 17.11 12.17 -11.08
CA TYR A 383 17.31 13.31 -10.19
C TYR A 383 17.52 12.89 -8.72
N LEU A 384 16.73 11.92 -8.22
CA LEU A 384 16.89 11.43 -6.85
C LEU A 384 18.19 10.69 -6.64
N LEU A 385 18.64 9.93 -7.62
CA LEU A 385 19.96 9.29 -7.57
C LEU A 385 21.08 10.34 -7.49
N ASP A 386 21.02 11.39 -8.32
CA ASP A 386 21.98 12.51 -8.27
C ASP A 386 21.89 13.29 -6.95
N MET A 387 20.70 13.46 -6.39
CA MET A 387 20.51 14.08 -5.08
C MET A 387 21.18 13.24 -3.96
N MET A 388 21.17 11.91 -4.08
CA MET A 388 21.85 11.05 -3.10
C MET A 388 23.36 11.21 -3.13
N ASP A 389 23.98 11.43 -4.29
CA ASP A 389 25.40 11.77 -4.37
C ASP A 389 25.68 13.09 -3.63
N ARG A 390 24.87 14.13 -3.86
CA ARG A 390 24.99 15.42 -3.17
C ARG A 390 24.72 15.32 -1.65
N LEU A 391 23.80 14.44 -1.22
CA LEU A 391 23.59 14.15 0.20
C LEU A 391 24.84 13.52 0.85
N ASN A 392 25.54 12.63 0.13
CA ASN A 392 26.80 12.05 0.59
C ASN A 392 27.92 13.11 0.70
N GLU A 393 27.97 14.06 -0.23
CA GLU A 393 28.92 15.19 -0.16
C GLU A 393 28.67 16.08 1.06
N HIS A 394 27.40 16.39 1.38
CA HIS A 394 27.04 17.27 2.48
C HIS A 394 27.11 16.63 3.86
N ASN A 395 26.56 15.42 3.99
CA ASN A 395 26.34 14.77 5.29
C ASN A 395 27.20 13.52 5.51
N GLY A 396 28.14 13.23 4.59
CA GLY A 396 28.97 12.04 4.60
C GLY A 396 28.21 10.78 4.17
N VAL A 397 28.99 9.73 3.83
CA VAL A 397 28.42 8.40 3.49
C VAL A 397 27.96 7.72 4.77
N LYS A 398 26.71 7.25 4.80
CA LYS A 398 26.13 6.51 5.93
C LYS A 398 25.01 5.58 5.44
N ASN A 399 24.64 4.59 6.26
CA ASN A 399 23.53 3.68 5.98
C ASN A 399 22.18 4.39 6.17
N ARG A 400 21.71 5.11 5.15
CA ARG A 400 20.46 5.87 5.17
C ARG A 400 19.25 5.02 4.87
N ARG A 401 19.44 3.96 4.07
CA ARG A 401 18.34 3.20 3.47
C ARG A 401 17.31 4.14 2.85
N PHE A 402 17.78 5.09 2.04
CA PHE A 402 16.92 6.02 1.32
C PHE A 402 15.91 5.23 0.50
N ARG A 403 14.62 5.55 0.65
CA ARG A 403 13.53 4.81 0.01
C ARG A 403 13.08 5.57 -1.24
N LEU A 404 13.45 5.07 -2.42
CA LEU A 404 12.97 5.56 -3.69
C LEU A 404 11.65 4.87 -3.98
N VAL A 405 10.55 5.62 -3.78
CA VAL A 405 9.19 5.08 -3.82
C VAL A 405 8.69 5.05 -5.24
N HIS A 406 8.09 3.97 -5.60
CA HIS A 406 7.68 3.51 -6.91
C HIS A 406 8.86 3.00 -7.76
N ALA A 407 9.96 3.74 -7.91
CA ALA A 407 11.07 3.34 -8.76
C ALA A 407 10.57 2.74 -10.10
N GLN A 408 9.56 3.42 -10.70
CA GLN A 408 8.69 2.76 -11.65
C GLN A 408 9.30 2.63 -13.03
N VAL A 409 9.98 3.68 -13.53
CA VAL A 409 10.70 3.64 -14.81
C VAL A 409 12.15 4.06 -14.58
N ILE A 410 13.06 3.13 -14.74
CA ILE A 410 14.49 3.28 -14.46
C ILE A 410 15.28 3.16 -15.76
N ARG A 411 16.27 4.04 -15.97
CA ARG A 411 17.20 3.90 -17.10
C ARG A 411 18.19 2.76 -16.85
N PRO A 412 18.64 2.06 -17.89
CA PRO A 412 19.60 0.96 -17.74
C PRO A 412 20.85 1.33 -16.93
N ASP A 413 21.39 2.53 -17.14
CA ASP A 413 22.61 3.00 -16.46
C ASP A 413 22.40 3.28 -14.96
N ASP A 414 21.16 3.45 -14.53
CA ASP A 414 20.82 3.82 -13.16
C ASP A 414 20.65 2.61 -12.22
N PHE A 415 20.43 1.39 -12.73
CA PHE A 415 20.21 0.21 -11.87
C PHE A 415 21.33 -0.01 -10.85
N LYS A 416 22.59 0.04 -11.28
CA LYS A 416 23.75 -0.18 -10.39
C LYS A 416 23.89 0.87 -9.30
N ARG A 417 23.32 2.06 -9.50
CA ARG A 417 23.38 3.17 -8.52
C ARG A 417 22.59 2.84 -7.26
N PHE A 418 21.51 2.05 -7.38
CA PHE A 418 20.72 1.64 -6.21
C PHE A 418 21.58 0.87 -5.21
N ASN A 419 22.31 -0.16 -5.66
CA ASN A 419 23.19 -0.92 -4.79
C ASN A 419 24.36 -0.09 -4.26
N ASN A 420 25.05 0.64 -5.12
CA ASN A 420 26.23 1.45 -4.76
C ASN A 420 25.93 2.48 -3.66
N MET A 421 24.70 3.00 -3.62
CA MET A 421 24.25 4.00 -2.65
C MET A 421 23.32 3.42 -1.56
N SER A 422 23.16 2.10 -1.50
CA SER A 422 22.25 1.41 -0.55
C SER A 422 20.82 1.97 -0.56
N ILE A 423 20.30 2.28 -1.77
CA ILE A 423 18.95 2.79 -1.98
C ILE A 423 17.96 1.61 -1.98
N ILE A 424 16.84 1.78 -1.29
CA ILE A 424 15.73 0.83 -1.32
C ILE A 424 14.85 1.14 -2.52
N ALA A 425 14.65 0.18 -3.42
CA ALA A 425 13.64 0.24 -4.45
C ALA A 425 12.28 -0.21 -3.85
N GLU A 426 11.44 0.76 -3.50
CA GLU A 426 10.13 0.50 -2.89
C GLU A 426 9.08 0.46 -3.99
N VAL A 427 8.72 -0.74 -4.45
CA VAL A 427 7.90 -0.94 -5.65
C VAL A 427 6.54 -1.56 -5.35
N GLN A 428 5.59 -1.39 -6.28
CA GLN A 428 4.24 -1.92 -6.21
C GLN A 428 4.00 -2.90 -7.36
N PRO A 429 4.19 -4.21 -7.13
CA PRO A 429 4.14 -5.16 -8.24
C PRO A 429 2.80 -5.21 -8.96
N TYR A 430 1.70 -5.04 -8.23
CA TYR A 430 0.38 -5.07 -8.84
C TYR A 430 0.10 -3.89 -9.77
N HIS A 431 0.77 -2.75 -9.58
CA HIS A 431 0.69 -1.62 -10.53
C HIS A 431 1.22 -1.99 -11.91
N CYS A 432 2.22 -2.88 -11.99
CA CYS A 432 2.70 -3.42 -13.27
C CYS A 432 1.56 -4.07 -14.06
N THR A 433 0.73 -4.89 -13.39
CA THR A 433 -0.41 -5.59 -13.99
C THR A 433 -1.45 -4.63 -14.60
N ASP A 434 -1.61 -3.46 -14.02
CA ASP A 434 -2.53 -2.47 -14.54
C ASP A 434 -1.92 -1.62 -15.64
N ASP A 435 -0.71 -1.13 -15.41
CA ASP A 435 -0.06 -0.15 -16.28
C ASP A 435 0.44 -0.76 -17.59
N MET A 436 0.82 -2.05 -17.62
CA MET A 436 1.31 -2.72 -18.82
C MET A 436 0.33 -2.66 -20.00
N ARG A 437 -0.98 -2.48 -19.74
CA ARG A 437 -2.03 -2.40 -20.76
C ARG A 437 -1.89 -1.19 -21.68
N TRP A 438 -1.21 -0.13 -21.21
CA TRP A 438 -1.12 1.14 -21.91
C TRP A 438 0.27 1.81 -21.81
N MET A 439 1.21 1.20 -21.08
CA MET A 439 2.53 1.78 -20.83
C MET A 439 3.29 2.04 -22.13
N GLU A 440 3.35 1.04 -23.04
CA GLU A 440 4.08 1.15 -24.29
C GLU A 440 3.48 2.21 -25.23
N GLU A 441 2.16 2.42 -25.23
CA GLU A 441 1.53 3.54 -25.96
C GLU A 441 2.04 4.88 -25.44
N ARG A 442 2.27 5.00 -24.14
CA ARG A 442 2.64 6.28 -23.52
C ARG A 442 4.10 6.62 -23.62
N ILE A 443 4.98 5.66 -23.42
CA ILE A 443 6.42 5.92 -23.36
C ILE A 443 7.24 5.17 -24.42
N GLY A 444 6.60 4.33 -25.23
CA GLY A 444 7.23 3.51 -26.26
C GLY A 444 7.89 2.24 -25.67
N HIS A 445 8.12 1.24 -26.55
CA HIS A 445 8.63 -0.07 -26.17
C HIS A 445 9.97 0.00 -25.44
N GLU A 446 10.93 0.76 -25.96
CA GLU A 446 12.30 0.80 -25.39
C GLU A 446 12.34 1.35 -23.96
N ARG A 447 11.59 2.42 -23.66
CA ARG A 447 11.51 2.94 -22.28
C ARG A 447 10.73 2.02 -21.34
N SER A 448 9.77 1.28 -21.89
CA SER A 448 8.96 0.33 -21.12
C SER A 448 9.77 -0.87 -20.61
N LYS A 449 10.92 -1.19 -21.21
CA LYS A 449 11.86 -2.19 -20.68
C LYS A 449 12.39 -1.84 -19.29
N GLY A 450 12.52 -0.55 -18.97
CA GLY A 450 12.90 -0.08 -17.64
C GLY A 450 11.73 0.10 -16.67
N ALA A 451 10.50 -0.21 -17.10
CA ALA A 451 9.32 -0.07 -16.28
C ALA A 451 9.05 -1.32 -15.46
N TYR A 452 8.88 -1.13 -14.12
CA TYR A 452 8.68 -2.27 -13.20
C TYR A 452 9.76 -3.34 -13.37
N ALA A 453 11.01 -2.91 -13.53
CA ALA A 453 12.15 -3.76 -13.84
C ALA A 453 12.66 -4.46 -12.57
N PHE A 454 11.86 -5.37 -12.02
CA PHE A 454 12.11 -6.00 -10.73
C PHE A 454 13.34 -6.89 -10.74
N ARG A 455 13.53 -7.67 -11.81
CA ARG A 455 14.71 -8.54 -11.98
C ARG A 455 15.98 -7.70 -12.13
N SER A 456 15.94 -6.69 -12.99
CA SER A 456 17.08 -5.79 -13.19
C SER A 456 17.50 -5.08 -11.91
N LEU A 457 16.55 -4.63 -11.09
CA LEU A 457 16.83 -4.07 -9.77
C LEU A 457 17.42 -5.12 -8.82
N TRP A 458 16.83 -6.30 -8.76
CA TRP A 458 17.30 -7.39 -7.90
C TRP A 458 18.72 -7.84 -8.25
N ASP A 459 18.99 -8.09 -9.52
CA ASP A 459 20.28 -8.55 -10.01
C ASP A 459 21.37 -7.48 -9.90
N SER A 460 20.99 -6.19 -9.87
CA SER A 460 21.93 -5.12 -9.56
C SER A 460 22.39 -5.11 -8.09
N GLY A 461 21.77 -5.93 -7.24
CA GLY A 461 22.01 -5.98 -5.79
C GLY A 461 21.21 -4.92 -5.01
N ALA A 462 20.26 -4.23 -5.63
CA ALA A 462 19.36 -3.32 -4.92
C ALA A 462 18.44 -4.09 -3.98
N VAL A 463 18.14 -3.50 -2.82
CA VAL A 463 17.11 -4.03 -1.94
C VAL A 463 15.74 -3.65 -2.51
N VAL A 464 15.05 -4.62 -3.09
CA VAL A 464 13.69 -4.47 -3.62
C VAL A 464 12.70 -4.79 -2.50
N SER A 465 11.80 -3.88 -2.18
CA SER A 465 10.75 -4.07 -1.17
C SER A 465 9.37 -3.79 -1.75
N PHE A 466 8.39 -4.58 -1.35
CA PHE A 466 7.06 -4.57 -1.93
C PHE A 466 6.03 -3.87 -1.04
N GLY A 467 5.08 -3.18 -1.67
CA GLY A 467 3.90 -2.60 -1.06
C GLY A 467 2.74 -2.58 -2.04
N SER A 468 1.54 -2.34 -1.55
CA SER A 468 0.33 -2.26 -2.37
C SER A 468 0.02 -0.86 -2.88
N ASP A 469 0.55 0.17 -2.22
CA ASP A 469 0.10 1.57 -2.35
C ASP A 469 -1.41 1.71 -2.09
N SER A 470 -1.96 0.85 -1.24
CA SER A 470 -3.40 0.83 -0.98
C SER A 470 -3.94 2.23 -0.60
N PRO A 471 -5.04 2.71 -1.21
CA PRO A 471 -5.97 1.95 -2.04
C PRO A 471 -5.50 1.72 -3.49
N GLY A 472 -4.38 2.30 -3.94
CA GLY A 472 -3.76 2.06 -5.23
C GLY A 472 -4.70 2.10 -6.43
N THR A 473 -4.27 1.54 -7.55
CA THR A 473 -5.08 1.40 -8.77
C THR A 473 -6.14 0.29 -8.58
N ASN A 474 -5.96 -0.87 -9.20
CA ASN A 474 -6.89 -1.99 -9.02
C ASN A 474 -6.82 -2.65 -7.64
N ALA A 475 -5.78 -2.40 -6.86
CA ALA A 475 -5.72 -2.81 -5.47
C ALA A 475 -6.91 -2.31 -4.63
N SER A 476 -7.60 -1.25 -5.09
CA SER A 476 -8.86 -0.81 -4.50
C SER A 476 -10.00 -1.83 -4.59
N ARG A 477 -9.96 -2.79 -5.52
CA ARG A 477 -10.87 -3.95 -5.55
C ARG A 477 -10.50 -4.99 -4.50
N TYR A 478 -9.20 -5.15 -4.25
CA TYR A 478 -8.62 -6.09 -3.29
C TYR A 478 -7.52 -5.40 -2.47
N PRO A 479 -7.86 -4.36 -1.71
CA PRO A 479 -6.86 -3.59 -1.00
C PRO A 479 -6.08 -4.48 -0.03
N LEU A 480 -4.77 -4.24 0.06
CA LEU A 480 -3.87 -4.94 0.99
C LEU A 480 -3.82 -6.47 0.80
N ASN A 481 -4.06 -7.00 -0.40
CA ASN A 481 -3.92 -8.43 -0.68
C ASN A 481 -2.52 -8.74 -1.27
N PRO A 482 -1.57 -9.30 -0.48
CA PRO A 482 -0.23 -9.60 -0.95
C PRO A 482 -0.16 -10.65 -2.06
N MET A 483 -1.16 -11.57 -2.13
CA MET A 483 -1.18 -12.60 -3.18
C MET A 483 -1.23 -11.99 -4.57
N LEU A 484 -1.91 -10.86 -4.75
CA LEU A 484 -1.95 -10.16 -6.04
C LEU A 484 -0.60 -9.56 -6.40
N GLY A 485 0.12 -9.01 -5.42
CA GLY A 485 1.48 -8.51 -5.63
C GLY A 485 2.48 -9.63 -5.95
N LEU A 486 2.42 -10.74 -5.23
CA LEU A 486 3.24 -11.94 -5.50
C LEU A 486 2.95 -12.47 -6.91
N TYR A 487 1.67 -12.64 -7.25
CA TYR A 487 1.26 -13.06 -8.59
C TYR A 487 1.81 -12.13 -9.68
N ALA A 488 1.67 -10.83 -9.51
CA ALA A 488 2.15 -9.84 -10.47
C ALA A 488 3.68 -9.87 -10.65
N ALA A 489 4.44 -10.00 -9.56
CA ALA A 489 5.90 -10.05 -9.61
C ALA A 489 6.43 -11.32 -10.28
N VAL A 490 5.74 -12.45 -10.06
CA VAL A 490 6.18 -13.78 -10.54
C VAL A 490 5.69 -14.04 -11.97
N THR A 491 4.49 -13.62 -12.32
CA THR A 491 3.90 -13.90 -13.64
C THR A 491 4.00 -12.76 -14.63
N ARG A 492 3.94 -11.51 -14.14
CA ARG A 492 3.82 -10.28 -14.96
C ARG A 492 2.62 -10.33 -15.92
N GLN A 493 1.51 -10.90 -15.42
CA GLN A 493 0.26 -11.08 -16.15
C GLN A 493 -0.87 -10.31 -15.50
N THR A 494 -1.89 -9.99 -16.28
CA THR A 494 -3.21 -9.58 -15.76
C THR A 494 -3.87 -10.74 -15.02
N LEU A 495 -4.92 -10.48 -14.23
CA LEU A 495 -5.63 -11.54 -13.50
C LEU A 495 -6.31 -12.58 -14.41
N ASP A 496 -6.52 -12.25 -15.69
CA ASP A 496 -6.99 -13.18 -16.72
C ASP A 496 -5.83 -13.88 -17.48
N GLY A 497 -4.59 -13.77 -17.00
CA GLY A 497 -3.44 -14.51 -17.48
C GLY A 497 -2.82 -13.98 -18.77
N LYS A 498 -2.89 -12.68 -19.03
CA LYS A 498 -2.36 -12.05 -20.25
C LYS A 498 -1.25 -11.03 -19.96
N PRO A 499 -0.26 -10.89 -20.88
CA PRO A 499 0.05 -11.84 -21.96
C PRO A 499 0.49 -13.20 -21.41
N ALA A 500 0.38 -14.28 -22.18
CA ALA A 500 0.62 -15.66 -21.72
C ALA A 500 2.02 -15.85 -21.10
N ASP A 501 3.05 -15.27 -21.72
CA ASP A 501 4.42 -15.36 -21.22
C ASP A 501 4.77 -14.28 -20.17
N GLY A 502 3.84 -13.36 -19.87
CA GLY A 502 4.09 -12.18 -19.05
C GLY A 502 4.64 -10.99 -19.85
N TRP A 503 4.37 -9.78 -19.37
CA TRP A 503 4.89 -8.55 -19.96
C TRP A 503 6.35 -8.34 -19.56
N PHE A 504 7.27 -8.26 -20.53
CA PHE A 504 8.73 -8.32 -20.31
C PHE A 504 9.11 -9.46 -19.37
N PRO A 505 9.00 -10.73 -19.82
CA PRO A 505 9.11 -11.91 -18.95
C PRO A 505 10.46 -12.05 -18.26
N ASP A 506 11.52 -11.44 -18.80
CA ASP A 506 12.85 -11.41 -18.20
C ASP A 506 12.89 -10.61 -16.89
N GLU A 507 11.88 -9.80 -16.61
CA GLU A 507 11.76 -9.02 -15.39
C GLU A 507 10.95 -9.72 -14.27
N LYS A 508 10.64 -11.01 -14.41
CA LYS A 508 10.01 -11.82 -13.36
C LYS A 508 10.96 -12.07 -12.20
N LEU A 509 10.41 -12.10 -11.00
CA LEU A 509 11.09 -12.63 -9.82
C LEU A 509 10.67 -14.08 -9.56
N SER A 510 11.49 -14.83 -8.82
CA SER A 510 11.06 -16.10 -8.26
C SER A 510 10.04 -15.90 -7.14
N VAL A 511 9.34 -16.96 -6.76
CA VAL A 511 8.39 -16.92 -5.63
C VAL A 511 9.11 -16.59 -4.33
N GLU A 512 10.29 -17.17 -4.10
CA GLU A 512 11.12 -16.94 -2.91
C GLU A 512 11.55 -15.47 -2.80
N GLU A 513 12.02 -14.89 -3.90
CA GLU A 513 12.44 -13.49 -3.98
C GLU A 513 11.24 -12.55 -3.72
N ALA A 514 10.10 -12.85 -4.31
CA ALA A 514 8.87 -12.07 -4.10
C ALA A 514 8.38 -12.15 -2.63
N ILE A 515 8.44 -13.32 -2.00
CA ILE A 515 8.17 -13.48 -0.56
C ILE A 515 9.16 -12.67 0.27
N GLN A 516 10.46 -12.76 -0.04
CA GLN A 516 11.49 -11.99 0.68
C GLN A 516 11.26 -10.48 0.54
N ALA A 517 10.83 -9.99 -0.63
CA ALA A 517 10.52 -8.58 -0.86
C ALA A 517 9.33 -8.08 -0.01
N TYR A 518 8.30 -8.93 0.21
CA TYR A 518 7.16 -8.62 1.09
C TYR A 518 7.41 -8.86 2.58
N THR A 519 8.55 -9.40 2.97
CA THR A 519 8.83 -9.77 4.36
C THR A 519 10.14 -9.16 4.86
N LEU A 520 11.27 -9.81 4.66
CA LEU A 520 12.57 -9.40 5.19
C LEU A 520 13.07 -8.09 4.60
N ASN A 521 12.96 -7.89 3.28
CA ASN A 521 13.41 -6.67 2.65
C ASN A 521 12.57 -5.47 3.08
N SER A 522 11.25 -5.65 3.26
CA SER A 522 10.36 -4.62 3.80
C SER A 522 10.66 -4.28 5.26
N ALA A 523 11.04 -5.28 6.07
CA ALA A 523 11.54 -5.04 7.42
C ALA A 523 12.88 -4.29 7.41
N TYR A 524 13.80 -4.69 6.52
CA TYR A 524 15.09 -4.02 6.32
C TYR A 524 14.90 -2.55 5.94
N ALA A 525 13.99 -2.25 5.01
CA ALA A 525 13.69 -0.88 4.61
C ALA A 525 13.27 0.03 5.77
N SER A 526 12.75 -0.54 6.84
CA SER A 526 12.28 0.15 8.05
C SER A 526 13.24 0.02 9.24
N PHE A 527 14.46 -0.53 9.06
CA PHE A 527 15.42 -0.83 10.13
C PHE A 527 14.88 -1.80 11.20
N GLU A 528 14.05 -2.75 10.82
CA GLU A 528 13.37 -3.68 11.71
C GLU A 528 13.69 -5.17 11.40
N GLU A 529 14.65 -5.44 10.51
CA GLU A 529 15.04 -6.81 10.12
C GLU A 529 15.55 -7.67 11.27
N ASN A 530 16.03 -7.04 12.33
CA ASN A 530 16.48 -7.75 13.54
C ASN A 530 15.34 -8.21 14.45
N ILE A 531 14.13 -7.68 14.24
CA ILE A 531 12.97 -7.98 15.10
C ILE A 531 11.82 -8.67 14.37
N LYS A 532 11.74 -8.59 13.03
CA LYS A 532 10.69 -9.19 12.20
C LYS A 532 11.15 -9.51 10.77
N GLY A 533 10.27 -10.03 9.93
CA GLY A 533 10.50 -10.26 8.50
C GLY A 533 11.11 -11.61 8.14
N SER A 534 11.54 -12.42 9.14
CA SER A 534 11.91 -13.83 8.97
C SER A 534 11.47 -14.64 10.19
N ILE A 535 11.31 -15.95 10.01
CA ILE A 535 11.01 -16.89 11.11
C ILE A 535 12.34 -17.34 11.71
N THR A 536 12.82 -16.54 12.65
CA THR A 536 14.12 -16.72 13.32
C THR A 536 13.93 -16.59 14.83
N GLU A 537 14.60 -17.44 15.60
CA GLU A 537 14.54 -17.39 17.07
C GLU A 537 14.91 -16.01 17.61
N GLY A 538 14.13 -15.51 18.56
CA GLY A 538 14.25 -14.15 19.14
C GLY A 538 13.46 -13.07 18.43
N LYS A 539 13.01 -13.27 17.18
CA LYS A 539 12.15 -12.33 16.47
C LYS A 539 10.70 -12.40 16.93
N LEU A 540 9.93 -11.39 16.57
CA LEU A 540 8.51 -11.29 16.83
C LEU A 540 7.74 -12.38 16.07
N ALA A 541 6.77 -12.97 16.73
CA ALA A 541 5.93 -14.03 16.18
C ALA A 541 4.76 -13.44 15.39
N ASP A 542 5.09 -12.89 14.23
CA ASP A 542 4.15 -12.43 13.21
C ASP A 542 4.24 -13.44 12.05
N LEU A 543 3.23 -14.31 11.91
CA LEU A 543 3.27 -15.49 11.04
C LEU A 543 1.94 -15.63 10.26
N VAL A 544 2.01 -16.28 9.09
CA VAL A 544 0.83 -16.66 8.31
C VAL A 544 0.90 -18.12 7.91
N ILE A 545 -0.25 -18.78 7.87
CA ILE A 545 -0.44 -20.12 7.31
C ILE A 545 -1.33 -19.96 6.08
N LEU A 546 -0.85 -20.44 4.92
CA LEU A 546 -1.55 -20.33 3.65
C LEU A 546 -2.32 -21.61 3.32
N SER A 547 -3.32 -21.51 2.42
CA SER A 547 -4.08 -22.68 1.94
C SER A 547 -3.22 -23.65 1.15
N ASP A 548 -2.24 -23.12 0.41
CA ASP A 548 -1.41 -23.86 -0.54
C ASP A 548 0.07 -23.47 -0.40
N ASN A 549 0.96 -24.34 -0.86
CA ASN A 549 2.39 -24.07 -0.87
C ASN A 549 2.77 -23.28 -2.12
N LEU A 550 2.99 -21.98 -1.97
CA LEU A 550 3.37 -21.07 -3.06
C LEU A 550 4.63 -21.52 -3.83
N LEU A 551 5.53 -22.27 -3.17
CA LEU A 551 6.79 -22.75 -3.75
C LEU A 551 6.62 -24.00 -4.62
N GLU A 552 5.43 -24.60 -4.63
CA GLU A 552 5.13 -25.86 -5.30
C GLU A 552 3.96 -25.76 -6.29
N ILE A 553 3.08 -24.78 -6.14
CA ILE A 553 1.94 -24.59 -7.05
C ILE A 553 2.36 -23.90 -8.35
N ASP A 554 1.51 -24.05 -9.37
CA ASP A 554 1.62 -23.26 -10.59
C ASP A 554 1.51 -21.76 -10.27
N PRO A 555 2.43 -20.91 -10.73
CA PRO A 555 2.39 -19.46 -10.45
C PRO A 555 1.08 -18.77 -10.82
N SER A 556 0.34 -19.26 -11.81
CA SER A 556 -0.97 -18.73 -12.20
C SER A 556 -2.03 -18.83 -11.10
N LYS A 557 -1.84 -19.74 -10.13
CA LYS A 557 -2.73 -19.97 -8.99
C LYS A 557 -2.41 -19.14 -7.76
N ILE A 558 -1.27 -18.45 -7.72
CA ILE A 558 -0.86 -17.64 -6.56
C ILE A 558 -1.95 -16.64 -6.16
N LYS A 559 -2.62 -16.02 -7.12
CA LYS A 559 -3.71 -15.05 -6.89
C LYS A 559 -4.93 -15.61 -6.15
N ASP A 560 -5.12 -16.93 -6.19
CA ASP A 560 -6.27 -17.65 -5.62
C ASP A 560 -5.94 -18.26 -4.25
N VAL A 561 -4.69 -18.19 -3.79
CA VAL A 561 -4.26 -18.71 -2.49
C VAL A 561 -4.84 -17.85 -1.36
N GLU A 562 -5.38 -18.53 -0.36
CA GLU A 562 -6.00 -17.91 0.81
C GLU A 562 -5.10 -17.99 2.04
N VAL A 563 -5.22 -17.02 2.92
CA VAL A 563 -4.65 -17.09 4.27
C VAL A 563 -5.60 -17.88 5.15
N LYS A 564 -5.12 -18.96 5.77
CA LYS A 564 -5.91 -19.79 6.70
C LYS A 564 -5.75 -19.33 8.15
N THR A 565 -4.56 -18.88 8.53
CA THR A 565 -4.32 -18.37 9.88
C THR A 565 -3.35 -17.20 9.82
N THR A 566 -3.65 -16.17 10.58
CA THR A 566 -2.72 -15.06 10.84
C THR A 566 -2.42 -14.98 12.32
N ILE A 567 -1.15 -15.02 12.64
CA ILE A 567 -0.63 -14.88 14.00
C ILE A 567 0.09 -13.53 14.04
N PHE A 568 -0.31 -12.70 14.97
CA PHE A 568 0.29 -11.40 15.22
C PHE A 568 0.71 -11.28 16.68
N ASN A 569 1.94 -10.87 16.90
CA ASN A 569 2.49 -10.70 18.25
C ASN A 569 2.30 -11.96 19.14
N GLY A 570 2.42 -13.14 18.53
CA GLY A 570 2.25 -14.45 19.19
C GLY A 570 0.81 -14.93 19.38
N THR A 571 -0.18 -14.15 18.98
CA THR A 571 -1.61 -14.45 19.14
C THR A 571 -2.29 -14.67 17.79
N VAL A 572 -3.16 -15.68 17.71
CA VAL A 572 -4.02 -15.90 16.53
C VAL A 572 -5.05 -14.78 16.45
N ILE A 573 -4.98 -13.97 15.39
CA ILE A 573 -5.91 -12.84 15.14
C ILE A 573 -6.89 -13.10 14.01
N TYR A 574 -6.64 -14.14 13.20
CA TYR A 574 -7.53 -14.61 12.14
C TYR A 574 -7.35 -16.11 11.95
N GLN A 575 -8.47 -16.83 11.79
CA GLN A 575 -8.52 -18.24 11.43
C GLN A 575 -9.77 -18.52 10.61
N GLN A 576 -9.61 -19.26 9.46
CA GLN A 576 -10.68 -19.65 8.54
C GLN A 576 -11.05 -21.12 8.76
#